data_18c22f138a18e437fe8593ad13c7349d
#
_entry.id   18c22f138a18e437fe8593ad13c7349d
#
_cell.length_a   1.000
_cell.length_b   1.000
_cell.length_c   1.000
_cell.angle_alpha   90.00
_cell.angle_beta   90.00
_cell.angle_gamma   90.00
#
_symmetry.space_group_name_H-M   'P 1'
#
loop_
_entity.id
_entity.type
_entity.pdbx_description
1 polymer ?
#
loop_
_entity_poly.entity_id
_entity_poly.type
_entity_poly.pdbx_seq_one_letter_code
_entity_poly.pdbx_strand_id
1 'polypeptide(L)'
;MRYEEALRREAAAEPLRDCACDICGMSMESRGFEEIGVVTQMGAVTLGRRYYICPTVGHGGYAPFDRLPGLHNHASKGMQDWICYAAAKEAFAGATETLAVFSGVALSHATVQEVAQWHGQQVDAAQKALVERVFDPATRPAEPKGPDTLYVEADGAPGLWNLADEHFSHAVHILDFYHASEHIHAARLLRWPDGDEEGKAWASLQAARLKAGAWDAFINGFDDLCPKGSLQCGNWNKALAYFENRRDHMHYDRYLAMGLYIGSGMVESGCKLVVTQRMKLVGAHWGDPGAHDTINLRANFLNGAFRPAWIAPLAA
;
A
#
# COMPACT_ATOMS: atom_id res chain seq x y z
N MET A 1 -19.81 -19.18 25.12
CA MET A 1 -21.23 -19.56 25.23
C MET A 1 -22.20 -18.69 24.42
N ARG A 2 -22.39 -17.38 24.71
CA ARG A 2 -23.41 -16.58 23.99
C ARG A 2 -23.16 -16.42 22.47
N TYR A 3 -21.93 -16.22 22.05
CA TYR A 3 -21.60 -16.05 20.63
C TYR A 3 -21.69 -17.37 19.85
N GLU A 4 -21.21 -18.44 20.42
CA GLU A 4 -21.32 -19.81 19.89
C GLU A 4 -22.78 -20.22 19.72
N GLU A 5 -23.61 -19.91 20.71
CA GLU A 5 -25.04 -20.18 20.67
C GLU A 5 -25.76 -19.34 19.62
N ALA A 6 -25.32 -18.09 19.40
CA ALA A 6 -25.83 -17.24 18.33
C ALA A 6 -25.51 -17.80 16.95
N LEU A 7 -24.26 -18.22 16.70
CA LEU A 7 -23.87 -18.88 15.44
C LEU A 7 -24.64 -20.19 15.20
N ARG A 8 -24.82 -20.99 16.26
CA ARG A 8 -25.65 -22.22 16.17
C ARG A 8 -27.09 -21.93 15.82
N ARG A 9 -27.67 -20.86 16.38
CA ARG A 9 -29.03 -20.41 16.07
C ARG A 9 -29.15 -19.91 14.62
N GLU A 10 -28.17 -19.13 14.14
CA GLU A 10 -28.14 -18.69 12.73
C GLU A 10 -28.01 -19.86 11.78
N ALA A 11 -27.13 -20.82 12.04
CA ALA A 11 -26.95 -22.00 11.23
C ALA A 11 -28.21 -22.89 11.22
N ALA A 12 -28.92 -22.99 12.33
CA ALA A 12 -30.13 -23.81 12.48
C ALA A 12 -31.40 -23.09 11.94
N ALA A 13 -31.43 -21.76 11.98
CA ALA A 13 -32.57 -20.93 11.56
C ALA A 13 -32.63 -20.70 10.04
N GLU A 14 -31.68 -21.23 9.28
CA GLU A 14 -31.70 -21.10 7.83
C GLU A 14 -32.98 -21.73 7.26
N PRO A 15 -33.93 -20.92 6.72
CA PRO A 15 -35.13 -21.50 6.15
C PRO A 15 -34.77 -22.36 4.95
N LEU A 16 -35.61 -23.33 4.65
CA LEU A 16 -35.59 -24.01 3.36
C LEU A 16 -35.64 -22.92 2.28
N ARG A 17 -34.54 -22.62 1.65
CA ARG A 17 -34.47 -21.68 0.55
C ARG A 17 -34.46 -22.47 -0.75
N ASP A 18 -35.09 -21.91 -1.77
CA ASP A 18 -34.86 -22.38 -3.15
C ASP A 18 -33.42 -21.98 -3.53
N CYS A 19 -32.50 -22.91 -3.34
CA CYS A 19 -31.11 -22.72 -3.76
C CYS A 19 -30.98 -23.14 -5.22
N ALA A 20 -30.44 -22.27 -6.05
CA ALA A 20 -30.13 -22.55 -7.44
C ALA A 20 -28.64 -22.89 -7.60
N CYS A 21 -28.33 -23.81 -8.48
CA CYS A 21 -26.97 -24.16 -8.82
C CYS A 21 -26.30 -23.03 -9.62
N ASP A 22 -25.13 -22.58 -9.20
CA ASP A 22 -24.40 -21.47 -9.84
C ASP A 22 -23.94 -21.81 -11.27
N ILE A 23 -23.86 -23.11 -11.62
CA ILE A 23 -23.39 -23.59 -12.94
C ILE A 23 -24.54 -23.70 -13.94
N CYS A 24 -25.68 -24.31 -13.53
CA CYS A 24 -26.78 -24.58 -14.45
C CYS A 24 -28.11 -23.94 -14.11
N GLY A 25 -28.20 -23.20 -13.00
CA GLY A 25 -29.44 -22.53 -12.56
C GLY A 25 -30.55 -23.44 -12.04
N MET A 26 -30.34 -24.76 -12.04
CA MET A 26 -31.35 -25.72 -11.56
C MET A 26 -31.53 -25.60 -10.04
N SER A 27 -32.75 -25.82 -9.56
CA SER A 27 -33.04 -25.91 -8.14
C SER A 27 -32.27 -27.10 -7.51
N MET A 28 -31.64 -26.83 -6.37
CA MET A 28 -30.80 -27.80 -5.66
C MET A 28 -31.61 -28.56 -4.61
N GLU A 29 -31.23 -29.81 -4.38
CA GLU A 29 -31.86 -30.67 -3.41
C GLU A 29 -31.18 -30.56 -2.05
N SER A 30 -31.95 -30.41 -0.97
CA SER A 30 -31.42 -30.43 0.40
C SER A 30 -30.98 -31.88 0.76
N ARG A 31 -29.76 -31.99 1.26
CA ARG A 31 -29.20 -33.24 1.83
C ARG A 31 -29.30 -33.31 3.35
N GLY A 32 -30.00 -32.36 3.97
CA GLY A 32 -30.11 -32.27 5.41
C GLY A 32 -29.01 -31.42 6.03
N PHE A 33 -28.65 -31.74 7.28
CA PHE A 33 -27.61 -30.99 8.01
C PHE A 33 -26.28 -31.72 7.93
N GLU A 34 -25.24 -30.98 7.67
CA GLU A 34 -23.85 -31.39 7.76
C GLU A 34 -23.09 -30.52 8.77
N GLU A 35 -22.16 -31.11 9.49
CA GLU A 35 -21.32 -30.41 10.44
C GLU A 35 -20.18 -29.65 9.74
N ILE A 36 -19.92 -28.47 10.21
CA ILE A 36 -18.76 -27.67 9.82
C ILE A 36 -18.04 -27.14 11.08
N GLY A 37 -16.72 -27.21 11.08
CA GLY A 37 -15.92 -26.53 12.09
C GLY A 37 -15.73 -25.04 11.73
N VAL A 38 -16.05 -24.15 12.63
CA VAL A 38 -15.80 -22.71 12.50
C VAL A 38 -14.84 -22.26 13.59
N VAL A 39 -13.78 -21.59 13.19
CA VAL A 39 -12.80 -21.02 14.11
C VAL A 39 -13.24 -19.61 14.53
N THR A 40 -13.32 -19.38 15.82
CA THR A 40 -13.70 -18.08 16.41
C THR A 40 -12.62 -17.56 17.34
N GLN A 41 -12.73 -16.30 17.74
CA GLN A 41 -11.84 -15.70 18.76
C GLN A 41 -11.92 -16.45 20.12
N MET A 42 -12.97 -17.19 20.35
CA MET A 42 -13.21 -17.94 21.58
C MET A 42 -12.91 -19.44 21.46
N GLY A 43 -12.32 -19.86 20.33
CA GLY A 43 -12.01 -21.26 20.05
C GLY A 43 -12.73 -21.79 18.82
N ALA A 44 -12.54 -23.10 18.55
CA ALA A 44 -13.22 -23.79 17.47
C ALA A 44 -14.63 -24.22 17.90
N VAL A 45 -15.59 -24.07 17.00
CA VAL A 45 -17.01 -24.41 17.22
C VAL A 45 -17.47 -25.31 16.09
N THR A 46 -18.16 -26.42 16.43
CA THR A 46 -18.83 -27.26 15.43
C THR A 46 -20.28 -26.83 15.29
N LEU A 47 -20.70 -26.55 14.06
CA LEU A 47 -22.05 -26.10 13.72
C LEU A 47 -22.67 -27.09 12.70
N GLY A 48 -23.97 -27.42 12.92
CA GLY A 48 -24.77 -28.11 11.90
C GLY A 48 -25.38 -27.08 10.94
N ARG A 49 -25.09 -27.16 9.67
CA ARG A 49 -25.68 -26.32 8.64
C ARG A 49 -26.32 -27.14 7.52
N ARG A 50 -27.34 -26.58 6.88
CA ARG A 50 -28.05 -27.25 5.81
C ARG A 50 -27.22 -27.26 4.52
N TYR A 51 -27.03 -28.46 3.94
CA TYR A 51 -26.27 -28.66 2.70
C TYR A 51 -27.19 -28.99 1.54
N TYR A 52 -26.87 -28.43 0.36
CA TYR A 52 -27.63 -28.65 -0.87
C TYR A 52 -26.75 -29.19 -1.98
N ILE A 53 -27.29 -30.07 -2.81
CA ILE A 53 -26.58 -30.69 -3.94
C ILE A 53 -27.37 -30.42 -5.23
N CYS A 54 -26.64 -30.09 -6.30
CA CYS A 54 -27.21 -30.03 -7.63
C CYS A 54 -27.58 -31.44 -8.14
N PRO A 55 -28.78 -31.65 -8.70
CA PRO A 55 -29.15 -32.93 -9.29
C PRO A 55 -28.32 -33.29 -10.54
N THR A 56 -27.69 -32.29 -11.17
CA THR A 56 -26.81 -32.51 -12.33
C THR A 56 -25.46 -33.04 -11.87
N VAL A 57 -25.08 -34.21 -12.39
CA VAL A 57 -23.80 -34.86 -12.06
C VAL A 57 -22.62 -33.94 -12.37
N GLY A 58 -21.70 -33.83 -11.42
CA GLY A 58 -20.46 -33.05 -11.56
C GLY A 58 -20.58 -31.59 -11.15
N HIS A 59 -21.76 -31.07 -10.81
CA HIS A 59 -21.93 -29.65 -10.39
C HIS A 59 -21.69 -29.40 -8.89
N GLY A 60 -21.59 -30.46 -8.08
CA GLY A 60 -21.32 -30.37 -6.66
C GLY A 60 -22.47 -29.79 -5.82
N GLY A 61 -22.14 -29.32 -4.64
CA GLY A 61 -23.10 -28.75 -3.71
C GLY A 61 -22.45 -27.64 -2.83
N TYR A 62 -23.29 -26.97 -2.06
CA TYR A 62 -22.84 -25.98 -1.07
C TYR A 62 -23.87 -25.80 0.06
N ALA A 63 -23.43 -25.20 1.15
CA ALA A 63 -24.32 -24.71 2.19
C ALA A 63 -24.40 -23.16 2.10
N PRO A 64 -25.60 -22.56 2.03
CA PRO A 64 -25.75 -21.11 2.05
C PRO A 64 -25.11 -20.43 3.23
N PHE A 65 -25.06 -21.12 4.39
CA PHE A 65 -24.37 -20.66 5.58
C PHE A 65 -22.88 -20.34 5.33
N ASP A 66 -22.19 -21.13 4.51
CA ASP A 66 -20.75 -20.94 4.21
C ASP A 66 -20.49 -19.67 3.39
N ARG A 67 -21.55 -19.09 2.80
CA ARG A 67 -21.50 -17.87 2.00
C ARG A 67 -22.02 -16.63 2.74
N LEU A 68 -22.33 -16.76 4.03
CA LEU A 68 -22.79 -15.62 4.82
C LEU A 68 -21.70 -14.56 4.95
N PRO A 69 -22.06 -13.27 4.88
CA PRO A 69 -21.12 -12.19 5.15
C PRO A 69 -20.47 -12.36 6.52
N GLY A 70 -19.15 -12.37 6.57
CA GLY A 70 -18.38 -12.52 7.81
C GLY A 70 -17.89 -13.94 8.11
N LEU A 71 -18.17 -14.90 7.22
CA LEU A 71 -17.54 -16.23 7.26
C LEU A 71 -16.65 -16.38 6.02
N HIS A 72 -15.38 -16.67 6.20
CA HIS A 72 -14.45 -16.97 5.10
C HIS A 72 -13.44 -18.02 5.55
N ASN A 73 -13.21 -19.02 4.74
CA ASN A 73 -12.31 -20.15 5.01
C ASN A 73 -12.47 -20.71 6.43
N HIS A 74 -13.69 -20.99 6.84
CA HIS A 74 -14.06 -21.50 8.17
C HIS A 74 -13.71 -20.56 9.35
N ALA A 75 -13.28 -19.34 9.10
CA ALA A 75 -12.98 -18.35 10.12
C ALA A 75 -14.14 -17.36 10.28
N SER A 76 -14.59 -17.15 11.53
CA SER A 76 -15.55 -16.11 11.85
C SER A 76 -14.93 -14.72 11.60
N LYS A 77 -15.76 -13.71 11.40
CA LYS A 77 -15.32 -12.32 11.20
C LYS A 77 -14.30 -11.85 12.24
N GLY A 78 -14.57 -12.11 13.52
CA GLY A 78 -13.63 -11.73 14.57
C GLY A 78 -12.29 -12.45 14.49
N MET A 79 -12.29 -13.73 14.09
CA MET A 79 -11.04 -14.48 13.86
C MET A 79 -10.31 -13.94 12.61
N GLN A 80 -11.04 -13.61 11.56
CA GLN A 80 -10.44 -12.97 10.36
C GLN A 80 -9.76 -11.64 10.72
N ASP A 81 -10.37 -10.82 11.60
CA ASP A 81 -9.76 -9.59 12.10
C ASP A 81 -8.41 -9.87 12.80
N TRP A 82 -8.34 -10.89 13.63
CA TRP A 82 -7.11 -11.28 14.30
C TRP A 82 -6.06 -11.83 13.34
N ILE A 83 -6.48 -12.67 12.39
CA ILE A 83 -5.61 -13.20 11.33
C ILE A 83 -4.99 -12.04 10.54
N CYS A 84 -5.81 -11.11 10.08
CA CYS A 84 -5.34 -9.98 9.30
C CYS A 84 -4.41 -9.05 10.10
N TYR A 85 -4.73 -8.81 11.38
CA TYR A 85 -3.88 -8.03 12.27
C TYR A 85 -2.49 -8.65 12.42
N ALA A 86 -2.42 -9.94 12.74
CA ALA A 86 -1.15 -10.65 12.91
C ALA A 86 -0.38 -10.74 11.58
N ALA A 87 -1.05 -11.13 10.49
CA ALA A 87 -0.45 -11.27 9.17
C ALA A 87 0.07 -9.95 8.57
N ALA A 88 -0.55 -8.82 8.91
CA ALA A 88 -0.05 -7.51 8.51
C ALA A 88 1.26 -7.13 9.19
N LYS A 89 1.55 -7.68 10.37
CA LYS A 89 2.72 -7.32 11.19
C LYS A 89 3.88 -8.29 11.06
N GLU A 90 3.62 -9.56 10.91
CA GLU A 90 4.62 -10.63 10.99
C GLU A 90 4.47 -11.66 9.85
N ALA A 91 5.44 -12.55 9.70
CA ALA A 91 5.35 -13.66 8.76
C ALA A 91 4.16 -14.56 9.08
N PHE A 92 3.58 -15.24 8.08
CA PHE A 92 2.40 -16.09 8.30
C PHE A 92 2.64 -17.20 9.34
N ALA A 93 3.85 -17.76 9.40
CA ALA A 93 4.21 -18.74 10.43
C ALA A 93 4.17 -18.11 11.85
N GLY A 94 4.78 -16.93 12.04
CA GLY A 94 4.74 -16.20 13.31
C GLY A 94 3.31 -15.79 13.68
N ALA A 95 2.54 -15.31 12.70
CA ALA A 95 1.12 -14.98 12.90
C ALA A 95 0.33 -16.19 13.38
N THR A 96 0.62 -17.39 12.86
CA THR A 96 -0.01 -18.65 13.30
C THR A 96 0.30 -18.94 14.77
N GLU A 97 1.55 -18.79 15.18
CA GLU A 97 1.97 -18.99 16.57
C GLU A 97 1.32 -17.97 17.51
N THR A 98 1.34 -16.69 17.12
CA THR A 98 0.69 -15.60 17.88
C THR A 98 -0.80 -15.89 18.07
N LEU A 99 -1.51 -16.28 17.02
CA LEU A 99 -2.92 -16.61 17.09
C LEU A 99 -3.20 -17.81 17.98
N ALA A 100 -2.38 -18.87 17.92
CA ALA A 100 -2.52 -20.04 18.78
C ALA A 100 -2.39 -19.69 20.28
N VAL A 101 -1.47 -18.80 20.62
CA VAL A 101 -1.30 -18.33 22.02
C VAL A 101 -2.54 -17.58 22.52
N PHE A 102 -3.15 -16.71 21.72
CA PHE A 102 -4.26 -15.87 22.18
C PHE A 102 -5.62 -16.56 22.06
N SER A 103 -5.86 -17.36 21.03
CA SER A 103 -7.16 -18.03 20.81
C SER A 103 -7.22 -19.46 21.34
N GLY A 104 -6.08 -20.08 21.62
CA GLY A 104 -5.98 -21.51 21.92
C GLY A 104 -6.27 -22.40 20.71
N VAL A 105 -6.38 -21.85 19.50
CA VAL A 105 -6.70 -22.60 18.27
C VAL A 105 -5.50 -22.63 17.35
N ALA A 106 -5.09 -23.84 16.98
CA ALA A 106 -4.04 -24.03 16.00
C ALA A 106 -4.62 -23.87 14.58
N LEU A 107 -4.18 -22.82 13.89
CA LEU A 107 -4.43 -22.60 12.47
C LEU A 107 -3.21 -23.04 11.66
N SER A 108 -3.42 -23.49 10.42
CA SER A 108 -2.30 -23.68 9.50
C SER A 108 -1.81 -22.32 8.98
N HIS A 109 -0.52 -22.21 8.68
CA HIS A 109 0.00 -21.00 8.05
C HIS A 109 -0.66 -20.74 6.67
N ALA A 110 -1.07 -21.80 5.96
CA ALA A 110 -1.79 -21.68 4.71
C ALA A 110 -3.18 -21.05 4.90
N THR A 111 -3.91 -21.41 5.97
CA THR A 111 -5.19 -20.78 6.32
C THR A 111 -5.00 -19.29 6.65
N VAL A 112 -3.97 -18.96 7.46
CA VAL A 112 -3.65 -17.57 7.80
C VAL A 112 -3.30 -16.77 6.54
N GLN A 113 -2.49 -17.35 5.66
CA GLN A 113 -2.11 -16.73 4.40
C GLN A 113 -3.32 -16.48 3.50
N GLU A 114 -4.15 -17.49 3.28
CA GLU A 114 -5.32 -17.42 2.40
C GLU A 114 -6.32 -16.35 2.87
N VAL A 115 -6.67 -16.35 4.15
CA VAL A 115 -7.56 -15.33 4.72
C VAL A 115 -6.97 -13.93 4.58
N ALA A 116 -5.68 -13.75 4.91
CA ALA A 116 -5.02 -12.45 4.81
C ALA A 116 -4.94 -11.93 3.36
N GLN A 117 -4.61 -12.79 2.41
CA GLN A 117 -4.54 -12.44 0.99
C GLN A 117 -5.92 -12.15 0.41
N TRP A 118 -6.95 -12.93 0.77
CA TRP A 118 -8.31 -12.64 0.37
C TRP A 118 -8.76 -11.23 0.82
N HIS A 119 -8.47 -10.85 2.06
CA HIS A 119 -8.75 -9.49 2.54
C HIS A 119 -7.92 -8.43 1.80
N GLY A 120 -6.67 -8.73 1.47
CA GLY A 120 -5.83 -7.86 0.63
C GLY A 120 -6.45 -7.59 -0.74
N GLN A 121 -7.04 -8.60 -1.38
CA GLN A 121 -7.78 -8.46 -2.63
C GLN A 121 -9.03 -7.59 -2.48
N GLN A 122 -9.76 -7.70 -1.37
CA GLN A 122 -10.90 -6.83 -1.10
C GLN A 122 -10.47 -5.36 -0.96
N VAL A 123 -9.34 -5.12 -0.29
CA VAL A 123 -8.75 -3.79 -0.16
C VAL A 123 -8.35 -3.24 -1.54
N ASP A 124 -7.67 -4.04 -2.36
CA ASP A 124 -7.29 -3.66 -3.72
C ASP A 124 -8.50 -3.30 -4.58
N ALA A 125 -9.54 -4.12 -4.56
CA ALA A 125 -10.78 -3.85 -5.29
C ALA A 125 -11.44 -2.53 -4.84
N ALA A 126 -11.48 -2.29 -3.53
CA ALA A 126 -12.01 -1.05 -2.98
C ALA A 126 -11.18 0.18 -3.39
N GLN A 127 -9.86 0.06 -3.39
CA GLN A 127 -8.96 1.13 -3.82
C GLN A 127 -9.11 1.41 -5.31
N LYS A 128 -9.19 0.39 -6.16
CA LYS A 128 -9.43 0.55 -7.61
C LYS A 128 -10.74 1.27 -7.89
N ALA A 129 -11.83 0.86 -7.24
CA ALA A 129 -13.13 1.54 -7.37
C ALA A 129 -13.06 3.01 -6.91
N LEU A 130 -12.28 3.32 -5.86
CA LEU A 130 -12.06 4.69 -5.42
C LEU A 130 -11.28 5.50 -6.47
N VAL A 131 -10.22 4.91 -7.04
CA VAL A 131 -9.42 5.54 -8.11
C VAL A 131 -10.29 5.85 -9.32
N GLU A 132 -11.10 4.89 -9.79
CA GLU A 132 -12.03 5.11 -10.91
C GLU A 132 -12.97 6.31 -10.64
N ARG A 133 -13.51 6.41 -9.43
CA ARG A 133 -14.37 7.55 -9.03
C ARG A 133 -13.64 8.89 -9.01
N VAL A 134 -12.35 8.90 -8.65
CA VAL A 134 -11.53 10.13 -8.64
C VAL A 134 -11.24 10.61 -10.06
N PHE A 135 -11.02 9.70 -10.99
CA PHE A 135 -10.75 10.04 -12.40
C PHE A 135 -12.02 10.27 -13.25
N ASP A 136 -13.18 9.83 -12.80
CA ASP A 136 -14.45 10.14 -13.47
C ASP A 136 -14.90 11.56 -13.13
N PRO A 137 -15.03 12.47 -14.14
CA PRO A 137 -15.47 13.84 -13.91
C PRO A 137 -16.83 13.97 -13.23
N ALA A 138 -17.72 12.98 -13.39
CA ALA A 138 -19.07 12.98 -12.81
C ALA A 138 -19.08 12.60 -11.32
N THR A 139 -18.12 11.81 -10.88
CA THR A 139 -18.05 11.26 -9.51
C THR A 139 -16.84 11.73 -8.72
N ARG A 140 -15.95 12.53 -9.34
CA ARG A 140 -14.78 13.09 -8.68
C ARG A 140 -15.19 13.85 -7.42
N PRO A 141 -14.61 13.54 -6.25
CA PRO A 141 -14.81 14.35 -5.06
C PRO A 141 -14.46 15.81 -5.35
N ALA A 142 -15.23 16.74 -4.78
CA ALA A 142 -14.86 18.15 -4.84
C ALA A 142 -13.44 18.32 -4.30
N GLU A 143 -12.66 19.19 -4.95
CA GLU A 143 -11.31 19.51 -4.47
C GLU A 143 -11.36 19.87 -2.99
N PRO A 144 -10.39 19.41 -2.18
CA PRO A 144 -10.36 19.75 -0.77
C PRO A 144 -10.41 21.27 -0.61
N LYS A 145 -11.43 21.78 0.03
CA LYS A 145 -11.56 23.17 0.39
C LYS A 145 -10.75 23.40 1.67
N GLY A 146 -9.47 23.67 1.52
CA GLY A 146 -8.60 23.89 2.67
C GLY A 146 -7.28 24.52 2.26
N PRO A 147 -6.44 24.88 3.23
CA PRO A 147 -5.09 25.40 2.99
C PRO A 147 -4.13 24.34 2.46
N ASP A 148 -4.63 23.14 2.20
CA ASP A 148 -3.82 22.01 1.79
C ASP A 148 -3.40 22.18 0.32
N THR A 149 -2.20 22.69 0.13
CA THR A 149 -1.60 22.77 -1.19
C THR A 149 -1.21 21.39 -1.65
N LEU A 150 -1.80 20.94 -2.77
CA LEU A 150 -1.37 19.71 -3.42
C LEU A 150 0.05 19.91 -3.95
N TYR A 151 0.94 19.00 -3.65
CA TYR A 151 2.28 19.00 -4.23
C TYR A 151 2.69 17.59 -4.67
N VAL A 152 3.54 17.54 -5.68
CA VAL A 152 4.16 16.32 -6.19
C VAL A 152 5.65 16.42 -5.96
N GLU A 153 6.19 15.48 -5.19
CA GLU A 153 7.61 15.36 -4.95
C GLU A 153 8.14 14.11 -5.68
N ALA A 154 9.19 14.30 -6.47
CA ALA A 154 9.79 13.21 -7.23
C ALA A 154 11.30 13.40 -7.40
N ASP A 155 11.99 12.31 -7.72
CA ASP A 155 13.35 12.36 -8.25
C ASP A 155 13.36 12.98 -9.67
N GLY A 156 14.50 13.27 -10.20
CA GLY A 156 14.62 13.94 -11.50
C GLY A 156 14.21 13.13 -12.74
N ALA A 157 13.53 11.98 -12.60
CA ALA A 157 13.16 11.11 -13.72
C ALA A 157 12.12 11.76 -14.65
N PRO A 158 12.39 11.93 -15.97
CA PRO A 158 11.47 12.63 -16.86
C PRO A 158 10.07 12.02 -16.94
N GLY A 159 9.95 10.69 -16.84
CA GLY A 159 8.67 10.01 -16.90
C GLY A 159 7.73 10.36 -15.74
N LEU A 160 8.26 10.62 -14.55
CA LEU A 160 7.48 11.04 -13.39
C LEU A 160 6.95 12.47 -13.56
N TRP A 161 7.78 13.36 -14.13
CA TRP A 161 7.37 14.74 -14.40
C TRP A 161 6.30 14.82 -15.47
N ASN A 162 6.41 14.03 -16.55
CA ASN A 162 5.36 13.96 -17.57
C ASN A 162 4.03 13.53 -16.99
N LEU A 163 4.04 12.56 -16.08
CA LEU A 163 2.84 12.10 -15.38
C LEU A 163 2.28 13.17 -14.44
N ALA A 164 3.16 13.88 -13.74
CA ALA A 164 2.77 14.98 -12.86
C ALA A 164 2.15 16.15 -13.64
N ASP A 165 2.74 16.51 -14.79
CA ASP A 165 2.22 17.56 -15.65
C ASP A 165 0.86 17.19 -16.27
N GLU A 166 0.68 15.93 -16.63
CA GLU A 166 -0.57 15.44 -17.24
C GLU A 166 -1.72 15.38 -16.22
N HIS A 167 -1.45 14.86 -15.02
CA HIS A 167 -2.51 14.58 -14.05
C HIS A 167 -2.62 15.58 -12.90
N PHE A 168 -1.52 16.28 -12.59
CA PHE A 168 -1.40 17.17 -11.45
C PHE A 168 -0.78 18.53 -11.80
N SER A 169 -1.14 19.06 -12.98
CA SER A 169 -0.59 20.33 -13.51
C SER A 169 -0.80 21.53 -12.60
N HIS A 170 -1.79 21.47 -11.70
CA HIS A 170 -2.08 22.51 -10.71
C HIS A 170 -1.32 22.33 -9.39
N ALA A 171 -0.62 21.21 -9.21
CA ALA A 171 0.15 20.95 -8.01
C ALA A 171 1.48 21.70 -8.01
N VAL A 172 2.04 21.94 -6.83
CA VAL A 172 3.42 22.39 -6.68
C VAL A 172 4.34 21.20 -6.98
N HIS A 173 5.21 21.32 -7.98
CA HIS A 173 6.17 20.28 -8.33
C HIS A 173 7.50 20.54 -7.60
N ILE A 174 7.95 19.58 -6.82
CA ILE A 174 9.16 19.65 -5.99
C ILE A 174 10.13 18.57 -6.39
N LEU A 175 11.32 18.96 -6.86
CA LEU A 175 12.43 18.04 -7.02
C LEU A 175 12.97 17.68 -5.62
N ASP A 176 13.10 16.38 -5.34
CA ASP A 176 13.68 15.90 -4.08
C ASP A 176 15.02 16.59 -3.79
N PHE A 177 15.11 17.24 -2.63
CA PHE A 177 16.31 17.98 -2.21
C PHE A 177 17.52 17.05 -2.01
N TYR A 178 17.30 15.85 -1.48
CA TYR A 178 18.40 14.91 -1.26
C TYR A 178 18.93 14.38 -2.61
N HIS A 179 18.04 14.13 -3.56
CA HIS A 179 18.45 13.78 -4.92
C HIS A 179 19.21 14.93 -5.61
N ALA A 180 18.73 16.17 -5.48
CA ALA A 180 19.47 17.35 -5.94
C ALA A 180 20.85 17.46 -5.26
N SER A 181 20.90 17.16 -3.95
CA SER A 181 22.15 17.15 -3.17
C SER A 181 23.13 16.08 -3.66
N GLU A 182 22.64 14.89 -4.02
CA GLU A 182 23.47 13.84 -4.63
C GLU A 182 24.13 14.31 -5.93
N HIS A 183 23.39 15.05 -6.77
CA HIS A 183 23.95 15.65 -7.99
C HIS A 183 25.04 16.69 -7.69
N ILE A 184 24.92 17.48 -6.61
CA ILE A 184 25.98 18.39 -6.15
C ILE A 184 27.21 17.57 -5.73
N HIS A 185 27.00 16.51 -4.94
CA HIS A 185 28.10 15.64 -4.51
C HIS A 185 28.74 14.86 -5.67
N ALA A 186 27.98 14.47 -6.67
CA ALA A 186 28.53 13.89 -7.90
C ALA A 186 29.34 14.91 -8.70
N ALA A 187 28.89 16.16 -8.80
CA ALA A 187 29.60 17.22 -9.48
C ALA A 187 30.94 17.53 -8.80
N ARG A 188 31.04 17.53 -7.46
CA ARG A 188 32.31 17.75 -6.77
C ARG A 188 33.38 16.75 -7.18
N LEU A 189 33.01 15.49 -7.45
CA LEU A 189 33.96 14.44 -7.85
C LEU A 189 34.60 14.68 -9.24
N LEU A 190 34.05 15.61 -10.02
CA LEU A 190 34.69 16.05 -11.27
C LEU A 190 35.90 16.95 -11.01
N ARG A 191 36.02 17.51 -9.80
CA ARG A 191 37.06 18.48 -9.45
C ARG A 191 37.96 17.99 -8.31
N TRP A 192 37.41 17.35 -7.30
CA TRP A 192 38.11 16.86 -6.12
C TRP A 192 38.00 15.35 -6.01
N PRO A 193 39.05 14.66 -5.56
CA PRO A 193 39.00 13.22 -5.33
C PRO A 193 37.99 12.89 -4.21
N ASP A 194 37.56 11.62 -4.18
CA ASP A 194 36.70 11.20 -3.08
C ASP A 194 37.46 11.30 -1.73
N GLY A 195 36.72 11.74 -0.70
CA GLY A 195 37.31 11.97 0.63
C GLY A 195 37.91 13.36 0.84
N ASP A 196 38.10 14.17 -0.21
CA ASP A 196 38.66 15.51 -0.10
C ASP A 196 37.77 16.46 0.72
N GLU A 197 38.37 17.13 1.71
CA GLU A 197 37.64 17.99 2.65
C GLU A 197 37.19 19.33 2.03
N GLU A 198 37.98 19.90 1.11
CA GLU A 198 37.61 21.11 0.41
C GLU A 198 36.40 20.84 -0.52
N GLY A 199 36.45 19.74 -1.25
CA GLY A 199 35.33 19.30 -2.10
C GLY A 199 34.06 19.01 -1.29
N LYS A 200 34.16 18.40 -0.11
CA LYS A 200 33.03 18.20 0.81
C LYS A 200 32.46 19.54 1.32
N ALA A 201 33.32 20.46 1.71
CA ALA A 201 32.93 21.77 2.17
C ALA A 201 32.23 22.57 1.07
N TRP A 202 32.77 22.51 -0.17
CA TRP A 202 32.13 23.13 -1.33
C TRP A 202 30.73 22.54 -1.58
N ALA A 203 30.59 21.22 -1.61
CA ALA A 203 29.31 20.56 -1.86
C ALA A 203 28.27 20.92 -0.78
N SER A 204 28.67 20.94 0.48
CA SER A 204 27.83 21.31 1.61
C SER A 204 27.37 22.77 1.52
N LEU A 205 28.27 23.67 1.10
CA LEU A 205 27.94 25.08 0.87
C LEU A 205 26.95 25.25 -0.28
N GLN A 206 27.13 24.53 -1.38
CA GLN A 206 26.20 24.57 -2.52
C GLN A 206 24.82 24.04 -2.15
N ALA A 207 24.75 22.92 -1.44
CA ALA A 207 23.48 22.40 -0.93
C ALA A 207 22.77 23.39 0.00
N ALA A 208 23.51 24.07 0.90
CA ALA A 208 22.96 25.10 1.76
C ALA A 208 22.43 26.32 0.95
N ARG A 209 23.14 26.77 -0.06
CA ARG A 209 22.73 27.86 -0.96
C ARG A 209 21.44 27.48 -1.71
N LEU A 210 21.40 26.30 -2.27
CA LEU A 210 20.24 25.79 -3.00
C LEU A 210 19.01 25.69 -2.08
N LYS A 211 19.19 25.15 -0.88
CA LYS A 211 18.12 25.05 0.14
C LYS A 211 17.59 26.40 0.60
N ALA A 212 18.46 27.38 0.67
CA ALA A 212 18.12 28.75 1.08
C ALA A 212 17.52 29.59 -0.06
N GLY A 213 17.33 29.04 -1.26
CA GLY A 213 16.84 29.80 -2.43
C GLY A 213 17.85 30.80 -2.99
N ALA A 214 19.12 30.74 -2.56
CA ALA A 214 20.19 31.64 -3.01
C ALA A 214 20.74 31.22 -4.38
N TRP A 215 19.87 31.23 -5.38
CA TRP A 215 20.15 30.70 -6.72
C TRP A 215 21.38 31.30 -7.38
N ASP A 216 21.51 32.62 -7.38
CA ASP A 216 22.65 33.30 -8.01
C ASP A 216 23.99 32.89 -7.36
N ALA A 217 24.00 32.80 -6.00
CA ALA A 217 25.18 32.38 -5.27
C ALA A 217 25.49 30.88 -5.53
N PHE A 218 24.45 30.05 -5.74
CA PHE A 218 24.60 28.66 -6.13
C PHE A 218 25.25 28.53 -7.51
N ILE A 219 24.75 29.24 -8.54
CA ILE A 219 25.30 29.22 -9.90
C ILE A 219 26.73 29.75 -9.92
N ASN A 220 26.99 30.91 -9.27
CA ASN A 220 28.33 31.49 -9.18
C ASN A 220 29.34 30.52 -8.58
N GLY A 221 28.94 29.69 -7.62
CA GLY A 221 29.80 28.66 -7.03
C GLY A 221 30.21 27.54 -8.01
N PHE A 222 29.47 27.35 -9.08
CA PHE A 222 29.87 26.49 -10.20
C PHE A 222 30.74 27.26 -11.21
N ASP A 223 30.37 28.48 -11.57
CA ASP A 223 31.08 29.30 -12.56
C ASP A 223 32.48 29.72 -12.09
N ASP A 224 32.66 29.97 -10.78
CA ASP A 224 33.97 30.27 -10.18
C ASP A 224 35.00 29.15 -10.40
N LEU A 225 34.55 27.90 -10.45
CA LEU A 225 35.42 26.74 -10.63
C LEU A 225 35.62 26.39 -12.11
N CYS A 226 34.63 26.67 -12.93
CA CYS A 226 34.69 26.37 -14.37
C CYS A 226 33.71 27.24 -15.14
N PRO A 227 34.18 28.34 -15.75
CA PRO A 227 33.32 29.27 -16.45
C PRO A 227 32.42 28.60 -17.49
N LYS A 228 31.18 29.01 -17.52
CA LYS A 228 30.17 28.48 -18.43
C LYS A 228 30.62 28.60 -19.90
N GLY A 229 30.48 27.52 -20.67
CA GLY A 229 30.85 27.47 -22.05
C GLY A 229 32.33 27.10 -22.33
N SER A 230 33.15 26.86 -21.31
CA SER A 230 34.50 26.33 -21.49
C SER A 230 34.46 24.89 -22.00
N LEU A 231 35.13 24.61 -23.12
CA LEU A 231 35.22 23.26 -23.69
C LEU A 231 35.91 22.27 -22.74
N GLN A 232 36.80 22.75 -21.87
CA GLN A 232 37.53 21.92 -20.88
C GLN A 232 36.64 21.47 -19.72
N CYS A 233 35.44 22.06 -19.57
CA CYS A 233 34.52 21.82 -18.49
C CYS A 233 33.24 21.07 -18.88
N GLY A 234 33.29 20.27 -19.95
CA GLY A 234 32.09 19.65 -20.53
C GLY A 234 31.20 18.89 -19.55
N ASN A 235 31.79 18.09 -18.66
CA ASN A 235 31.01 17.35 -17.64
C ASN A 235 30.51 18.25 -16.52
N TRP A 236 31.28 19.26 -16.14
CA TRP A 236 30.90 20.26 -15.16
C TRP A 236 29.70 21.10 -15.65
N ASN A 237 29.77 21.55 -16.90
CA ASN A 237 28.66 22.27 -17.53
C ASN A 237 27.40 21.41 -17.66
N LYS A 238 27.52 20.11 -17.91
CA LYS A 238 26.37 19.17 -17.88
C LYS A 238 25.77 19.05 -16.48
N ALA A 239 26.60 19.00 -15.44
CA ALA A 239 26.13 18.96 -14.07
C ALA A 239 25.38 20.26 -13.71
N LEU A 240 25.90 21.42 -14.14
CA LEU A 240 25.22 22.70 -13.94
C LEU A 240 23.88 22.77 -14.68
N ALA A 241 23.86 22.35 -15.94
CA ALA A 241 22.65 22.32 -16.77
C ALA A 241 21.52 21.43 -16.15
N TYR A 242 21.88 20.41 -15.39
CA TYR A 242 20.88 19.62 -14.64
C TYR A 242 20.05 20.51 -13.72
N PHE A 243 20.71 21.41 -12.97
CA PHE A 243 20.04 22.32 -12.04
C PHE A 243 19.31 23.44 -12.76
N GLU A 244 19.93 24.02 -13.80
CA GLU A 244 19.30 25.09 -14.59
C GLU A 244 17.98 24.63 -15.22
N ASN A 245 17.95 23.41 -15.77
CA ASN A 245 16.75 22.85 -16.41
C ASN A 245 15.64 22.48 -15.45
N ARG A 246 15.92 22.45 -14.14
CA ARG A 246 14.96 22.06 -13.08
C ARG A 246 14.75 23.14 -12.04
N ARG A 247 15.19 24.35 -12.32
CA ARG A 247 15.15 25.49 -11.40
C ARG A 247 13.78 25.68 -10.78
N ASP A 248 12.73 25.60 -11.59
CA ASP A 248 11.36 25.87 -11.17
C ASP A 248 10.83 24.85 -10.17
N HIS A 249 11.49 23.70 -10.02
CA HIS A 249 11.13 22.66 -9.06
C HIS A 249 12.01 22.67 -7.79
N MET A 250 12.87 23.69 -7.61
CA MET A 250 13.86 23.76 -6.52
C MET A 250 13.74 25.04 -5.67
N HIS A 251 12.54 25.59 -5.53
CA HIS A 251 12.30 26.74 -4.64
C HIS A 251 12.13 26.28 -3.17
N TYR A 252 13.16 25.61 -2.63
CA TYR A 252 13.09 24.94 -1.33
C TYR A 252 12.80 25.89 -0.17
N ASP A 253 13.32 27.10 -0.20
CA ASP A 253 13.02 28.16 0.77
C ASP A 253 11.51 28.44 0.85
N ARG A 254 10.86 28.56 -0.29
CA ARG A 254 9.41 28.81 -0.40
C ARG A 254 8.61 27.60 0.05
N TYR A 255 9.02 26.38 -0.39
CA TYR A 255 8.33 25.14 -0.02
C TYR A 255 8.37 24.92 1.49
N LEU A 256 9.53 25.13 2.12
CA LEU A 256 9.66 25.07 3.58
C LEU A 256 8.83 26.14 4.30
N ALA A 257 8.76 27.36 3.76
CA ALA A 257 7.91 28.42 4.31
C ALA A 257 6.41 28.08 4.23
N MET A 258 6.01 27.29 3.22
CA MET A 258 4.65 26.75 3.07
C MET A 258 4.39 25.53 3.96
N GLY A 259 5.40 25.01 4.68
CA GLY A 259 5.29 23.79 5.48
C GLY A 259 5.32 22.49 4.67
N LEU A 260 5.75 22.55 3.40
CA LEU A 260 5.84 21.37 2.54
C LEU A 260 7.15 20.60 2.81
N TYR A 261 7.10 19.31 2.61
CA TYR A 261 8.30 18.46 2.62
C TYR A 261 9.08 18.69 1.32
N ILE A 262 10.40 18.59 1.41
CA ILE A 262 11.33 18.80 0.28
C ILE A 262 12.22 17.57 0.03
N GLY A 263 11.89 16.43 0.61
CA GLY A 263 12.71 15.22 0.48
C GLY A 263 11.90 13.96 0.67
N SER A 264 12.26 12.93 -0.09
CA SER A 264 11.61 11.61 -0.19
C SER A 264 11.62 10.78 1.10
N GLY A 265 12.15 11.29 2.20
CA GLY A 265 12.24 10.56 3.47
C GLY A 265 10.91 9.97 3.95
N MET A 266 9.79 10.62 3.65
CA MET A 266 8.45 10.09 3.92
C MET A 266 8.12 8.87 3.05
N VAL A 267 8.44 8.94 1.75
CA VAL A 267 8.24 7.84 0.80
C VAL A 267 9.14 6.67 1.14
N GLU A 268 10.42 6.92 1.43
CA GLU A 268 11.37 5.91 1.86
C GLU A 268 10.94 5.21 3.16
N SER A 269 10.49 5.99 4.14
CA SER A 269 9.93 5.47 5.38
C SER A 269 8.67 4.65 5.11
N GLY A 270 7.79 5.09 4.23
CA GLY A 270 6.61 4.37 3.77
C GLY A 270 6.98 3.03 3.12
N CYS A 271 7.93 3.04 2.18
CA CYS A 271 8.45 1.83 1.55
C CYS A 271 9.09 0.88 2.58
N LYS A 272 9.84 1.40 3.55
CA LYS A 272 10.41 0.59 4.62
C LYS A 272 9.33 -0.05 5.49
N LEU A 273 8.34 0.74 5.91
CA LEU A 273 7.27 0.27 6.79
C LEU A 273 6.33 -0.69 6.06
N VAL A 274 5.88 -0.35 4.86
CA VAL A 274 4.88 -1.15 4.13
C VAL A 274 5.52 -2.39 3.51
N VAL A 275 6.64 -2.22 2.81
CA VAL A 275 7.24 -3.28 2.01
C VAL A 275 8.36 -3.99 2.77
N THR A 276 9.45 -3.26 3.12
CA THR A 276 10.68 -3.91 3.58
C THR A 276 10.48 -4.72 4.85
N GLN A 277 9.81 -4.17 5.85
CA GLN A 277 9.61 -4.83 7.15
C GLN A 277 8.74 -6.08 7.08
N ARG A 278 7.89 -6.20 6.06
CA ARG A 278 6.99 -7.35 5.93
C ARG A 278 7.42 -8.33 4.85
N MET A 279 7.96 -7.82 3.73
CA MET A 279 8.22 -8.63 2.54
C MET A 279 9.65 -9.16 2.47
N LYS A 280 10.62 -8.45 3.10
CA LYS A 280 12.05 -8.83 3.08
C LYS A 280 12.46 -9.58 4.35
N LEU A 281 11.61 -10.48 4.83
CA LEU A 281 11.96 -11.38 5.93
C LEU A 281 12.85 -12.52 5.42
N VAL A 282 13.73 -13.02 6.27
CA VAL A 282 14.66 -14.11 5.93
C VAL A 282 13.84 -15.35 5.53
N GLY A 283 14.16 -15.92 4.36
CA GLY A 283 13.46 -17.10 3.83
C GLY A 283 12.08 -16.83 3.23
N ALA A 284 11.64 -15.57 3.15
CA ALA A 284 10.37 -15.25 2.50
C ALA A 284 10.50 -15.31 0.98
N HIS A 285 9.65 -16.10 0.35
CA HIS A 285 9.47 -16.19 -1.09
C HIS A 285 8.04 -15.78 -1.46
N TRP A 286 7.90 -14.92 -2.44
CA TRP A 286 6.62 -14.34 -2.83
C TRP A 286 6.33 -14.60 -4.30
N GLY A 287 5.12 -15.07 -4.59
CA GLY A 287 4.55 -14.90 -5.92
C GLY A 287 3.89 -13.52 -6.03
N ASP A 288 3.85 -12.95 -7.23
CA ASP A 288 3.35 -11.58 -7.44
C ASP A 288 1.96 -11.32 -6.87
N PRO A 289 0.94 -12.18 -7.07
CA PRO A 289 -0.38 -11.96 -6.48
C PRO A 289 -0.33 -11.93 -4.94
N GLY A 290 0.35 -12.89 -4.32
CA GLY A 290 0.44 -12.98 -2.87
C GLY A 290 1.20 -11.82 -2.23
N ALA A 291 2.24 -11.30 -2.91
CA ALA A 291 2.95 -10.11 -2.50
C ALA A 291 2.03 -8.89 -2.54
N HIS A 292 1.33 -8.68 -3.65
CA HIS A 292 0.41 -7.58 -3.87
C HIS A 292 -0.70 -7.55 -2.80
N ASP A 293 -1.37 -8.67 -2.58
CA ASP A 293 -2.45 -8.80 -1.60
C ASP A 293 -1.95 -8.50 -0.17
N THR A 294 -0.77 -9.01 0.19
CA THR A 294 -0.19 -8.78 1.52
C THR A 294 0.22 -7.32 1.73
N ILE A 295 0.74 -6.67 0.68
CA ILE A 295 1.10 -5.24 0.73
C ILE A 295 -0.16 -4.38 0.90
N ASN A 296 -1.23 -4.66 0.16
CA ASN A 296 -2.49 -3.93 0.28
C ASN A 296 -3.10 -4.06 1.68
N LEU A 297 -3.15 -5.28 2.22
CA LEU A 297 -3.57 -5.50 3.58
C LEU A 297 -2.76 -4.69 4.58
N ARG A 298 -1.43 -4.72 4.46
CA ARG A 298 -0.52 -4.01 5.38
C ARG A 298 -0.62 -2.49 5.24
N ALA A 299 -0.69 -1.96 4.03
CA ALA A 299 -0.86 -0.52 3.80
C ALA A 299 -2.18 -0.03 4.43
N ASN A 300 -3.27 -0.76 4.23
CA ASN A 300 -4.56 -0.47 4.83
C ASN A 300 -4.49 -0.49 6.37
N PHE A 301 -3.79 -1.48 6.94
CA PHE A 301 -3.54 -1.58 8.38
C PHE A 301 -2.77 -0.36 8.91
N LEU A 302 -1.66 0.03 8.26
CA LEU A 302 -0.82 1.15 8.68
C LEU A 302 -1.52 2.50 8.55
N ASN A 303 -2.42 2.64 7.58
CA ASN A 303 -3.28 3.83 7.42
C ASN A 303 -4.41 3.93 8.45
N GLY A 304 -4.48 3.00 9.40
CA GLY A 304 -5.53 2.99 10.43
C GLY A 304 -6.93 2.59 9.93
N ALA A 305 -7.05 2.22 8.66
CA ALA A 305 -8.31 1.82 8.02
C ALA A 305 -8.60 0.30 8.20
N PHE A 306 -8.00 -0.32 9.21
CA PHE A 306 -8.03 -1.76 9.42
C PHE A 306 -9.45 -2.34 9.55
N ARG A 307 -10.38 -1.64 10.19
CA ARG A 307 -11.75 -2.15 10.43
C ARG A 307 -12.81 -1.73 9.41
N PRO A 308 -12.81 -0.52 8.88
CA PRO A 308 -13.88 -0.09 7.97
C PRO A 308 -13.91 -0.81 6.63
N ALA A 309 -12.77 -1.28 6.12
CA ALA A 309 -12.68 -1.85 4.78
C ALA A 309 -13.38 -3.21 4.64
N TRP A 310 -13.46 -3.99 5.70
CA TRP A 310 -14.20 -5.27 5.66
C TRP A 310 -15.60 -5.21 6.26
N ILE A 311 -16.01 -4.07 6.79
CA ILE A 311 -17.32 -3.94 7.46
C ILE A 311 -18.38 -3.36 6.53
N ALA A 312 -18.01 -2.58 5.56
CA ALA A 312 -18.94 -2.04 4.58
C ALA A 312 -18.79 -2.79 3.25
N PRO A 313 -19.81 -3.52 2.76
CA PRO A 313 -19.95 -3.63 1.34
C PRO A 313 -19.98 -2.17 0.87
N LEU A 314 -19.13 -1.80 -0.11
CA LEU A 314 -19.24 -0.53 -0.80
C LEU A 314 -20.71 -0.40 -1.16
N ALA A 315 -21.41 0.53 -0.51
CA ALA A 315 -22.80 0.81 -0.85
C ALA A 315 -22.78 1.18 -2.34
N ALA A 316 -23.47 0.35 -3.11
CA ALA A 316 -23.60 0.49 -4.55
C ALA A 316 -24.20 1.83 -4.92
#